data_e953f4c0a40705b9ff97b360464ab76e
#
_entry.id   e953f4c0a40705b9ff97b360464ab76e
#
_cell.length_a   1.000
_cell.length_b   1.000
_cell.length_c   1.000
_cell.angle_alpha   90.00
_cell.angle_beta   90.00
_cell.angle_gamma   90.00
#
_symmetry.space_group_name_H-M   'P 1'
#
loop_
_entity.id
_entity.type
_entity.pdbx_description
1 polymer ?
#
loop_
_entity_poly.entity_id
_entity_poly.type
_entity_poly.pdbx_seq_one_letter_code
_entity_poly.pdbx_strand_id
1 'polypeptide(L)'
;FGDMALAYALNLIEANNQVRLTNYGEYLEKHPPTYEVEIFENTSWSCPHGVERWQDDCGCNSGKNPRWNQSWRRPLREAMDWLRDILEPAFEEKGRLFLKDPWEARNEYIKIILDRSSDNIERFLREHALRELKDDEVTIVLKLLELQRHAMLMYTSCGWFFDDISGMETIQILHYAGRAIQLAQEIFGTPIETQFIKMLERAKSNDTKHGNGRQIFENSVRPAMVDLKKLGAHYAVSSLFEKYEARTDIFCYTVDKEDYQLFEAGRAKLAIGKARFTSDITKESALLSFGVLHFGDHNLNCGIREYQDKEAYRTLVQEVSEEFMKGDFPGTIRMLDKNFGSSTYSLRSLFQDEKRKILNLILETTLADAEALYRKIYENNVPLMRFLKESGVPSPKILYIAGELVLNENLCRAFGSEEILPETIDNFLEESRLQGISLDVNTLEYIFRKNLERIAERFKLRPTDHTALKKLKVAIELLPSLPFEVNLWRVQNLYYEVLQKVYPKIRQEASEGNKTANEWVEFFSDMGKKLSVFVDNVN
;
A
#
# COMPACT_ATOMS: atom_id res chain seq x y z
N PHE A 1 10.77 -4.03 -23.84
CA PHE A 1 11.14 -3.21 -25.03
C PHE A 1 10.29 -1.93 -25.16
N GLY A 2 9.02 -1.90 -24.71
CA GLY A 2 8.14 -0.73 -24.82
C GLY A 2 8.67 0.50 -24.08
N ASP A 3 9.08 0.34 -22.84
CA ASP A 3 9.61 1.43 -22.00
C ASP A 3 10.92 2.00 -22.56
N MET A 4 11.77 1.13 -23.14
CA MET A 4 13.01 1.56 -23.80
C MET A 4 12.74 2.36 -25.06
N ALA A 5 11.77 1.92 -25.89
CA ALA A 5 11.39 2.63 -27.11
C ALA A 5 10.78 3.99 -26.78
N LEU A 6 9.93 4.06 -25.76
CA LEU A 6 9.34 5.31 -25.29
C LEU A 6 10.41 6.27 -24.75
N ALA A 7 11.27 5.80 -23.85
CA ALA A 7 12.36 6.60 -23.28
C ALA A 7 13.31 7.13 -24.38
N TYR A 8 13.65 6.29 -25.35
CA TYR A 8 14.47 6.71 -26.50
C TYR A 8 13.78 7.78 -27.34
N ALA A 9 12.49 7.59 -27.65
CA ALA A 9 11.72 8.55 -28.44
C ALA A 9 11.62 9.92 -27.73
N LEU A 10 11.32 9.93 -26.41
CA LEU A 10 11.23 11.16 -25.62
C LEU A 10 12.59 11.86 -25.55
N ASN A 11 13.68 11.14 -25.30
CA ASN A 11 15.03 11.70 -25.27
C ASN A 11 15.44 12.26 -26.64
N LEU A 12 15.11 11.57 -27.74
CA LEU A 12 15.41 12.05 -29.09
C LEU A 12 14.67 13.36 -29.41
N ILE A 13 13.41 13.48 -28.98
CA ILE A 13 12.61 14.69 -29.14
C ILE A 13 13.26 15.86 -28.37
N GLU A 14 13.66 15.66 -27.13
CA GLU A 14 14.32 16.70 -26.34
C GLU A 14 15.69 17.09 -26.89
N ALA A 15 16.49 16.10 -27.30
CA ALA A 15 17.83 16.34 -27.83
C ALA A 15 17.85 17.13 -29.14
N ASN A 16 16.82 16.94 -29.99
CA ASN A 16 16.75 17.62 -31.28
C ASN A 16 16.22 19.07 -31.21
N ASN A 17 15.70 19.52 -30.07
CA ASN A 17 15.14 20.88 -29.85
C ASN A 17 14.13 21.36 -30.91
N GLN A 18 13.51 20.46 -31.67
CA GLN A 18 12.52 20.81 -32.68
C GLN A 18 11.13 20.99 -32.10
N VAL A 19 10.83 20.26 -31.03
CA VAL A 19 9.58 20.33 -30.29
C VAL A 19 9.89 20.23 -28.79
N ARG A 20 9.01 20.78 -27.97
CA ARG A 20 9.11 20.71 -26.53
C ARG A 20 8.08 19.73 -25.98
N LEU A 21 8.52 18.83 -25.12
CA LEU A 21 7.61 17.98 -24.36
C LEU A 21 6.80 18.82 -23.37
N THR A 22 5.50 18.57 -23.31
CA THR A 22 4.57 19.25 -22.41
C THR A 22 3.48 18.29 -21.94
N ASN A 23 2.66 18.72 -21.01
CA ASN A 23 1.44 18.04 -20.60
C ASN A 23 0.22 18.94 -20.85
N TYR A 24 -0.98 18.37 -20.71
CA TYR A 24 -2.21 19.11 -20.96
C TYR A 24 -2.36 20.35 -20.05
N GLY A 25 -1.96 20.27 -18.79
CA GLY A 25 -2.04 21.39 -17.85
C GLY A 25 -1.17 22.58 -18.30
N GLU A 26 0.12 22.35 -18.56
CA GLU A 26 1.04 23.40 -19.04
C GLU A 26 0.59 23.95 -20.42
N TYR A 27 0.09 23.08 -21.30
CA TYR A 27 -0.38 23.51 -22.61
C TYR A 27 -1.60 24.42 -22.48
N LEU A 28 -2.62 24.04 -21.69
CA LEU A 28 -3.84 24.80 -21.50
C LEU A 28 -3.61 26.11 -20.74
N GLU A 29 -2.62 26.16 -19.84
CA GLU A 29 -2.22 27.41 -19.19
C GLU A 29 -1.70 28.45 -20.21
N LYS A 30 -0.91 28.00 -21.19
CA LYS A 30 -0.34 28.85 -22.24
C LYS A 30 -1.29 29.13 -23.40
N HIS A 31 -2.20 28.19 -23.63
CA HIS A 31 -3.15 28.23 -24.76
C HIS A 31 -4.57 27.94 -24.23
N PRO A 32 -5.20 28.89 -23.52
CA PRO A 32 -6.55 28.70 -23.01
C PRO A 32 -7.52 28.38 -24.15
N PRO A 33 -8.47 27.45 -23.97
CA PRO A 33 -9.50 27.17 -24.97
C PRO A 33 -10.33 28.42 -25.27
N THR A 34 -10.58 28.67 -26.58
CA THR A 34 -11.37 29.81 -27.04
C THR A 34 -12.71 29.40 -27.66
N TYR A 35 -12.97 28.10 -27.71
CA TYR A 35 -14.20 27.52 -28.25
C TYR A 35 -14.81 26.61 -27.21
N GLU A 36 -16.12 26.61 -27.12
CA GLU A 36 -16.90 25.61 -26.38
C GLU A 36 -17.16 24.40 -27.28
N VAL A 37 -17.36 23.25 -26.67
CA VAL A 37 -17.77 22.02 -27.36
C VAL A 37 -19.24 21.73 -27.07
N GLU A 38 -19.96 21.25 -28.08
CA GLU A 38 -21.29 20.70 -27.89
C GLU A 38 -21.20 19.20 -27.68
N ILE A 39 -21.81 18.73 -26.58
CA ILE A 39 -21.86 17.30 -26.25
C ILE A 39 -23.10 16.70 -26.87
N PHE A 40 -22.91 15.67 -27.72
CA PHE A 40 -24.02 14.88 -28.24
C PHE A 40 -24.59 14.02 -27.12
N GLU A 41 -25.74 14.39 -26.59
CA GLU A 41 -26.42 13.68 -25.51
C GLU A 41 -26.79 12.25 -25.91
N ASN A 42 -26.86 11.36 -24.88
CA ASN A 42 -27.18 9.94 -25.02
C ASN A 42 -26.29 9.15 -25.98
N THR A 43 -25.07 9.62 -26.20
CA THR A 43 -24.05 8.94 -27.02
C THR A 43 -22.82 8.59 -26.21
N SER A 44 -22.01 7.64 -26.69
CA SER A 44 -20.69 7.37 -26.14
C SER A 44 -19.74 6.87 -27.23
N TRP A 45 -18.46 7.16 -27.06
CA TRP A 45 -17.40 6.72 -27.98
C TRP A 45 -17.15 5.20 -27.94
N SER A 46 -17.57 4.52 -26.85
CA SER A 46 -17.24 3.11 -26.56
C SER A 46 -18.41 2.14 -26.66
N CYS A 47 -19.61 2.65 -26.98
CA CYS A 47 -20.79 1.80 -27.13
C CYS A 47 -21.70 2.33 -28.26
N PRO A 48 -21.91 1.55 -29.35
CA PRO A 48 -22.79 1.96 -30.43
C PRO A 48 -24.27 2.04 -30.05
N HIS A 49 -24.64 1.50 -28.87
CA HIS A 49 -25.99 1.56 -28.31
C HIS A 49 -26.22 2.82 -27.44
N GLY A 50 -25.46 3.88 -27.67
CA GLY A 50 -25.54 5.11 -26.88
C GLY A 50 -24.99 4.90 -25.45
N VAL A 51 -25.83 5.16 -24.44
CA VAL A 51 -25.43 5.04 -23.02
C VAL A 51 -25.85 3.72 -22.36
N GLU A 52 -26.36 2.76 -23.14
CA GLU A 52 -26.88 1.48 -22.63
C GLU A 52 -25.86 0.69 -21.78
N ARG A 53 -24.56 0.77 -22.11
CA ARG A 53 -23.50 0.11 -21.33
C ARG A 53 -23.53 0.48 -19.83
N TRP A 54 -23.97 1.69 -19.53
CA TRP A 54 -24.04 2.22 -18.15
C TRP A 54 -25.42 2.05 -17.49
N GLN A 55 -26.36 1.37 -18.17
CA GLN A 55 -27.73 1.17 -17.69
C GLN A 55 -28.18 -0.28 -17.73
N ASP A 56 -27.83 -1.00 -18.81
CA ASP A 56 -28.40 -2.32 -19.10
C ASP A 56 -27.41 -3.24 -19.82
N ASP A 57 -27.87 -4.42 -20.19
CA ASP A 57 -27.15 -5.38 -20.99
C ASP A 57 -27.20 -5.00 -22.49
N CYS A 58 -26.25 -4.23 -22.93
CA CYS A 58 -26.12 -3.87 -24.35
C CYS A 58 -25.39 -4.92 -25.19
N GLY A 59 -24.95 -6.04 -24.58
CA GLY A 59 -24.15 -7.08 -25.25
C GLY A 59 -22.69 -6.71 -25.52
N CYS A 60 -22.29 -5.45 -25.31
CA CYS A 60 -20.90 -5.03 -25.51
C CYS A 60 -20.02 -5.52 -24.35
N ASN A 61 -18.94 -6.26 -24.70
CA ASN A 61 -17.99 -6.83 -23.73
C ASN A 61 -16.54 -6.64 -24.21
N SER A 62 -15.58 -7.00 -23.35
CA SER A 62 -14.15 -6.88 -23.65
C SER A 62 -13.62 -7.97 -24.60
N GLY A 63 -14.41 -8.99 -24.90
CA GLY A 63 -14.02 -10.16 -25.69
C GLY A 63 -13.23 -11.23 -24.93
N LYS A 64 -12.89 -11.00 -23.67
CA LYS A 64 -12.11 -11.98 -22.87
C LYS A 64 -12.88 -13.26 -22.58
N ASN A 65 -14.20 -13.17 -22.41
CA ASN A 65 -15.04 -14.31 -22.10
C ASN A 65 -16.38 -14.27 -22.86
N PRO A 66 -16.46 -14.90 -24.04
CA PRO A 66 -17.64 -14.80 -24.92
C PRO A 66 -18.95 -15.33 -24.32
N ARG A 67 -18.88 -16.11 -23.24
CA ARG A 67 -20.06 -16.67 -22.55
C ARG A 67 -20.62 -15.78 -21.45
N TRP A 68 -19.92 -14.70 -21.13
CA TRP A 68 -20.35 -13.74 -20.14
C TRP A 68 -21.37 -12.75 -20.73
N ASN A 69 -22.34 -12.34 -19.92
CA ASN A 69 -23.34 -11.34 -20.25
C ASN A 69 -23.27 -10.18 -19.23
N GLN A 70 -23.92 -9.09 -19.55
CA GLN A 70 -23.93 -7.89 -18.72
C GLN A 70 -25.27 -7.64 -18.04
N SER A 71 -26.09 -8.66 -17.88
CA SER A 71 -27.42 -8.58 -17.25
C SER A 71 -27.40 -8.12 -15.79
N TRP A 72 -26.22 -8.17 -15.14
CA TRP A 72 -25.98 -7.62 -13.82
C TRP A 72 -26.08 -6.10 -13.76
N ARG A 73 -25.88 -5.39 -14.87
CA ARG A 73 -25.86 -3.92 -14.91
C ARG A 73 -27.20 -3.31 -14.54
N ARG A 74 -28.29 -3.80 -15.10
CA ARG A 74 -29.62 -3.26 -14.83
C ARG A 74 -30.02 -3.34 -13.36
N PRO A 75 -29.96 -4.50 -12.67
CA PRO A 75 -30.24 -4.55 -11.25
C PRO A 75 -29.32 -3.69 -10.39
N LEU A 76 -28.03 -3.60 -10.76
CA LEU A 76 -27.09 -2.71 -10.10
C LEU A 76 -27.50 -1.25 -10.28
N ARG A 77 -27.88 -0.85 -11.51
CA ARG A 77 -28.35 0.50 -11.81
C ARG A 77 -29.61 0.85 -11.03
N GLU A 78 -30.57 -0.03 -10.99
CA GLU A 78 -31.81 0.14 -10.18
C GLU A 78 -31.49 0.34 -8.70
N ALA A 79 -30.52 -0.40 -8.15
CA ALA A 79 -30.11 -0.25 -6.76
C ALA A 79 -29.41 1.10 -6.50
N MET A 80 -28.53 1.54 -7.41
CA MET A 80 -27.85 2.83 -7.30
C MET A 80 -28.84 4.01 -7.46
N ASP A 81 -29.74 3.93 -8.44
CA ASP A 81 -30.75 4.96 -8.64
C ASP A 81 -31.70 5.07 -7.44
N TRP A 82 -32.16 3.94 -6.89
CA TRP A 82 -32.92 3.91 -5.66
C TRP A 82 -32.17 4.58 -4.50
N LEU A 83 -30.88 4.27 -4.33
CA LEU A 83 -30.06 4.89 -3.28
C LEU A 83 -29.95 6.40 -3.49
N ARG A 84 -29.66 6.87 -4.70
CA ARG A 84 -29.62 8.31 -5.03
C ARG A 84 -30.94 8.99 -4.68
N ASP A 85 -32.05 8.42 -5.13
CA ASP A 85 -33.38 9.01 -5.03
C ASP A 85 -33.87 9.16 -3.57
N ILE A 86 -33.41 8.30 -2.65
CA ILE A 86 -33.70 8.47 -1.23
C ILE A 86 -32.74 9.42 -0.53
N LEU A 87 -31.49 9.53 -1.01
CA LEU A 87 -30.49 10.42 -0.41
C LEU A 87 -30.71 11.88 -0.80
N GLU A 88 -31.19 12.15 -2.00
CA GLU A 88 -31.38 13.48 -2.53
C GLU A 88 -32.34 14.36 -1.68
N PRO A 89 -33.58 13.96 -1.40
CA PRO A 89 -34.49 14.74 -0.56
C PRO A 89 -34.00 14.84 0.88
N ALA A 90 -33.40 13.77 1.44
CA ALA A 90 -32.87 13.79 2.79
C ALA A 90 -31.66 14.76 2.93
N PHE A 91 -30.82 14.84 1.91
CA PHE A 91 -29.73 15.81 1.84
C PHE A 91 -30.27 17.24 1.81
N GLU A 92 -31.27 17.50 0.96
CA GLU A 92 -31.84 18.84 0.83
C GLU A 92 -32.53 19.28 2.12
N GLU A 93 -33.37 18.43 2.70
CA GLU A 93 -34.09 18.72 3.95
C GLU A 93 -33.11 19.05 5.09
N LYS A 94 -32.13 18.15 5.30
CA LYS A 94 -31.13 18.34 6.38
C LYS A 94 -30.17 19.49 6.09
N GLY A 95 -29.76 19.66 4.84
CA GLY A 95 -28.87 20.72 4.39
C GLY A 95 -29.44 22.12 4.60
N ARG A 96 -30.74 22.31 4.36
CA ARG A 96 -31.44 23.59 4.59
C ARG A 96 -31.46 24.07 6.04
N LEU A 97 -31.15 23.19 7.00
CA LEU A 97 -30.98 23.59 8.41
C LEU A 97 -29.69 24.36 8.67
N PHE A 98 -28.69 24.21 7.80
CA PHE A 98 -27.34 24.73 7.98
C PHE A 98 -26.86 25.62 6.83
N LEU A 99 -27.31 25.36 5.60
CA LEU A 99 -26.83 25.97 4.38
C LEU A 99 -27.90 26.88 3.75
N LYS A 100 -27.48 27.98 3.14
CA LYS A 100 -28.33 28.91 2.39
C LYS A 100 -28.97 28.22 1.20
N ASP A 101 -28.16 27.53 0.40
CA ASP A 101 -28.52 26.65 -0.67
C ASP A 101 -27.65 25.40 -0.63
N PRO A 102 -28.22 24.22 -0.24
CA PRO A 102 -27.44 22.99 -0.18
C PRO A 102 -26.84 22.54 -1.53
N TRP A 103 -27.57 22.82 -2.63
CA TRP A 103 -27.12 22.41 -3.98
C TRP A 103 -25.97 23.28 -4.49
N GLU A 104 -26.03 24.59 -4.24
CA GLU A 104 -24.93 25.50 -4.54
C GLU A 104 -23.68 25.12 -3.72
N ALA A 105 -23.86 24.87 -2.42
CA ALA A 105 -22.77 24.42 -1.56
C ALA A 105 -22.17 23.08 -2.06
N ARG A 106 -22.99 22.12 -2.50
CA ARG A 106 -22.51 20.89 -3.10
C ARG A 106 -21.68 21.16 -4.37
N ASN A 107 -22.13 22.02 -5.27
CA ASN A 107 -21.44 22.34 -6.52
C ASN A 107 -20.09 23.03 -6.28
N GLU A 108 -20.00 23.86 -5.24
CA GLU A 108 -18.78 24.55 -4.84
C GLU A 108 -17.85 23.71 -3.94
N TYR A 109 -18.29 22.53 -3.50
CA TYR A 109 -17.53 21.66 -2.57
C TYR A 109 -16.17 21.21 -3.13
N ILE A 110 -15.98 21.27 -4.45
CA ILE A 110 -14.68 21.04 -5.08
C ILE A 110 -13.57 21.90 -4.48
N LYS A 111 -13.87 23.12 -4.03
CA LYS A 111 -12.92 24.02 -3.38
C LYS A 111 -12.34 23.41 -2.10
N ILE A 112 -13.18 22.71 -1.30
CA ILE A 112 -12.73 21.97 -0.12
C ILE A 112 -11.99 20.68 -0.49
N ILE A 113 -12.41 19.96 -1.54
CA ILE A 113 -11.73 18.74 -1.98
C ILE A 113 -10.28 19.03 -2.39
N LEU A 114 -10.04 20.16 -3.04
CA LEU A 114 -8.71 20.58 -3.49
C LEU A 114 -7.82 21.12 -2.35
N ASP A 115 -8.42 21.74 -1.35
CA ASP A 115 -7.72 22.30 -0.19
C ASP A 115 -8.56 22.11 1.08
N ARG A 116 -8.17 21.14 1.92
CA ARG A 116 -8.84 20.80 3.18
C ARG A 116 -8.29 21.53 4.40
N SER A 117 -7.55 22.63 4.18
CA SER A 117 -7.08 23.49 5.28
C SER A 117 -8.25 24.10 6.07
N SER A 118 -8.02 24.34 7.36
CA SER A 118 -9.04 24.92 8.24
C SER A 118 -9.51 26.28 7.72
N ASP A 119 -8.58 27.12 7.26
CA ASP A 119 -8.88 28.45 6.73
C ASP A 119 -9.79 28.40 5.49
N ASN A 120 -9.57 27.41 4.62
CA ASN A 120 -10.40 27.23 3.43
C ASN A 120 -11.80 26.70 3.78
N ILE A 121 -11.90 25.76 4.73
CA ILE A 121 -13.19 25.26 5.23
C ILE A 121 -13.97 26.41 5.89
N GLU A 122 -13.35 27.21 6.74
CA GLU A 122 -14.00 28.36 7.36
C GLU A 122 -14.49 29.40 6.35
N ARG A 123 -13.68 29.68 5.31
CA ARG A 123 -14.08 30.57 4.22
C ARG A 123 -15.30 30.04 3.50
N PHE A 124 -15.31 28.76 3.12
CA PHE A 124 -16.43 28.10 2.47
C PHE A 124 -17.71 28.17 3.33
N LEU A 125 -17.60 27.89 4.64
CA LEU A 125 -18.73 27.93 5.55
C LEU A 125 -19.27 29.37 5.73
N ARG A 126 -18.42 30.39 5.76
CA ARG A 126 -18.88 31.79 5.76
C ARG A 126 -19.69 32.18 4.52
N GLU A 127 -19.33 31.60 3.37
CA GLU A 127 -20.04 31.85 2.11
C GLU A 127 -21.40 31.13 2.07
N HIS A 128 -21.44 29.86 2.47
CA HIS A 128 -22.58 28.97 2.24
C HIS A 128 -23.46 28.73 3.45
N ALA A 129 -23.00 28.88 4.69
CA ALA A 129 -23.80 28.62 5.87
C ALA A 129 -24.80 29.75 6.18
N LEU A 130 -25.93 29.39 6.76
CA LEU A 130 -26.97 30.34 7.22
C LEU A 130 -26.49 31.22 8.38
N ARG A 131 -25.58 30.70 9.19
CA ARG A 131 -25.03 31.32 10.39
C ARG A 131 -23.67 30.72 10.72
N GLU A 132 -23.00 31.21 11.70
CA GLU A 132 -21.84 30.55 12.29
C GLU A 132 -22.26 29.18 12.85
N LEU A 133 -21.53 28.13 12.47
CA LEU A 133 -21.81 26.76 12.85
C LEU A 133 -20.89 26.33 13.99
N LYS A 134 -21.40 25.49 14.88
CA LYS A 134 -20.62 24.80 15.90
C LYS A 134 -19.83 23.64 15.28
N ASP A 135 -18.84 23.12 15.96
CA ASP A 135 -17.98 22.04 15.47
C ASP A 135 -18.76 20.78 15.06
N ASP A 136 -19.77 20.40 15.83
CA ASP A 136 -20.64 19.26 15.50
C ASP A 136 -21.50 19.54 14.27
N GLU A 137 -21.97 20.77 14.08
CA GLU A 137 -22.71 21.20 12.90
C GLU A 137 -21.82 21.26 11.65
N VAL A 138 -20.57 21.73 11.80
CA VAL A 138 -19.55 21.68 10.73
C VAL A 138 -19.33 20.25 10.28
N THR A 139 -19.17 19.33 11.23
CA THR A 139 -19.03 17.88 10.93
C THR A 139 -20.24 17.35 10.16
N ILE A 140 -21.47 17.70 10.56
CA ILE A 140 -22.69 17.29 9.84
C ILE A 140 -22.70 17.84 8.41
N VAL A 141 -22.37 19.12 8.22
CA VAL A 141 -22.32 19.74 6.88
C VAL A 141 -21.29 19.05 5.99
N LEU A 142 -20.08 18.82 6.49
CA LEU A 142 -19.05 18.12 5.72
C LEU A 142 -19.43 16.67 5.40
N LYS A 143 -20.07 15.96 6.32
CA LYS A 143 -20.63 14.63 6.07
C LYS A 143 -21.73 14.66 5.00
N LEU A 144 -22.60 15.67 4.99
CA LEU A 144 -23.64 15.84 3.97
C LEU A 144 -23.03 16.08 2.58
N LEU A 145 -22.00 16.90 2.49
CA LEU A 145 -21.30 17.17 1.23
C LEU A 145 -20.53 15.95 0.72
N GLU A 146 -19.86 15.21 1.61
CA GLU A 146 -19.21 13.93 1.27
C GLU A 146 -20.25 12.86 0.88
N LEU A 147 -21.42 12.82 1.49
CA LEU A 147 -22.52 11.93 1.10
C LEU A 147 -22.89 12.16 -0.36
N GLN A 148 -23.10 13.43 -0.77
CA GLN A 148 -23.42 13.77 -2.16
C GLN A 148 -22.25 13.47 -3.11
N ARG A 149 -21.03 13.73 -2.69
CA ARG A 149 -19.83 13.35 -3.46
C ARG A 149 -19.81 11.86 -3.74
N HIS A 150 -20.02 11.02 -2.75
CA HIS A 150 -20.03 9.56 -2.92
C HIS A 150 -21.25 9.08 -3.72
N ALA A 151 -22.40 9.72 -3.58
CA ALA A 151 -23.58 9.46 -4.40
C ALA A 151 -23.34 9.76 -5.90
N MET A 152 -22.52 10.76 -6.23
CA MET A 152 -22.09 11.00 -7.62
C MET A 152 -21.01 9.99 -8.07
N LEU A 153 -20.05 9.68 -7.22
CA LEU A 153 -18.94 8.77 -7.55
C LEU A 153 -19.39 7.35 -7.84
N MET A 154 -20.52 6.87 -7.28
CA MET A 154 -21.04 5.54 -7.60
C MET A 154 -21.48 5.38 -9.07
N TYR A 155 -21.56 6.49 -9.83
CA TYR A 155 -21.81 6.50 -11.27
C TYR A 155 -20.55 6.65 -12.12
N THR A 156 -19.35 6.54 -11.50
CA THR A 156 -18.09 6.57 -12.24
C THR A 156 -18.10 5.50 -13.35
N SER A 157 -17.85 5.95 -14.59
CA SER A 157 -18.07 5.16 -15.80
C SER A 157 -17.30 3.83 -15.83
N CYS A 158 -16.09 3.78 -15.30
CA CYS A 158 -15.27 2.57 -15.25
C CYS A 158 -15.95 1.41 -14.51
N GLY A 159 -16.73 1.69 -13.47
CA GLY A 159 -17.46 0.66 -12.71
C GLY A 159 -18.53 -0.09 -13.50
N TRP A 160 -18.94 0.47 -14.64
CA TRP A 160 -19.98 -0.06 -15.52
C TRP A 160 -19.42 -0.64 -16.82
N PHE A 161 -18.16 -0.36 -17.12
CA PHE A 161 -17.55 -0.62 -18.42
C PHE A 161 -17.20 -2.09 -18.64
N PHE A 162 -16.68 -2.78 -17.63
CA PHE A 162 -16.16 -4.13 -17.74
C PHE A 162 -17.23 -5.23 -17.66
N ASP A 163 -16.81 -6.49 -17.78
CA ASP A 163 -17.70 -7.58 -18.16
C ASP A 163 -18.40 -8.27 -16.97
N ASP A 164 -17.97 -8.01 -15.72
CA ASP A 164 -18.56 -8.66 -14.55
C ASP A 164 -18.64 -7.74 -13.32
N ILE A 165 -19.68 -7.92 -12.53
CA ILE A 165 -19.90 -7.18 -11.30
C ILE A 165 -18.81 -7.40 -10.23
N SER A 166 -18.07 -8.52 -10.30
CA SER A 166 -16.95 -8.82 -9.41
C SER A 166 -15.64 -8.13 -9.81
N GLY A 167 -15.62 -7.37 -10.91
CA GLY A 167 -14.47 -6.59 -11.33
C GLY A 167 -14.09 -5.50 -10.32
N MET A 168 -12.79 -5.19 -10.22
CA MET A 168 -12.26 -4.17 -9.29
C MET A 168 -12.98 -2.83 -9.44
N GLU A 169 -13.27 -2.44 -10.67
CA GLU A 169 -13.90 -1.17 -11.00
C GLU A 169 -15.34 -1.11 -10.51
N THR A 170 -16.08 -2.22 -10.64
CA THR A 170 -17.46 -2.30 -10.11
C THR A 170 -17.48 -2.40 -8.60
N ILE A 171 -16.53 -3.13 -8.00
CA ILE A 171 -16.35 -3.13 -6.53
C ILE A 171 -16.04 -1.72 -6.03
N GLN A 172 -15.28 -0.92 -6.76
CA GLN A 172 -14.98 0.46 -6.38
C GLN A 172 -16.24 1.34 -6.33
N ILE A 173 -17.16 1.25 -7.31
CA ILE A 173 -18.42 2.01 -7.22
C ILE A 173 -19.33 1.50 -6.11
N LEU A 174 -19.29 0.20 -5.79
CA LEU A 174 -19.98 -0.35 -4.62
C LEU A 174 -19.37 0.18 -3.31
N HIS A 175 -18.05 0.43 -3.23
CA HIS A 175 -17.43 1.12 -2.09
C HIS A 175 -17.96 2.56 -1.94
N TYR A 176 -18.13 3.28 -3.04
CA TYR A 176 -18.72 4.63 -2.98
C TYR A 176 -20.17 4.58 -2.48
N ALA A 177 -20.98 3.64 -2.97
CA ALA A 177 -22.32 3.42 -2.47
C ALA A 177 -22.32 3.04 -0.96
N GLY A 178 -21.43 2.13 -0.55
CA GLY A 178 -21.25 1.75 0.85
C GLY A 178 -20.90 2.95 1.75
N ARG A 179 -20.01 3.84 1.28
CA ARG A 179 -19.68 5.07 2.05
C ARG A 179 -20.85 6.04 2.11
N ALA A 180 -21.59 6.22 1.02
CA ALA A 180 -22.81 7.04 1.02
C ALA A 180 -23.87 6.49 2.00
N ILE A 181 -24.08 5.18 2.03
CA ILE A 181 -24.98 4.50 2.99
C ILE A 181 -24.49 4.73 4.43
N GLN A 182 -23.20 4.56 4.71
CA GLN A 182 -22.64 4.76 6.03
C GLN A 182 -22.86 6.21 6.53
N LEU A 183 -22.55 7.19 5.70
CA LEU A 183 -22.75 8.61 6.02
C LEU A 183 -24.24 8.92 6.25
N ALA A 184 -25.14 8.36 5.41
CA ALA A 184 -26.57 8.54 5.58
C ALA A 184 -27.09 7.94 6.90
N GLN A 185 -26.61 6.76 7.27
CA GLN A 185 -26.98 6.15 8.56
C GLN A 185 -26.50 6.97 9.75
N GLU A 186 -25.29 7.53 9.68
CA GLU A 186 -24.73 8.40 10.71
C GLU A 186 -25.50 9.73 10.85
N ILE A 187 -25.96 10.32 9.73
CA ILE A 187 -26.63 11.63 9.73
C ILE A 187 -28.12 11.51 10.01
N PHE A 188 -28.79 10.52 9.41
CA PHE A 188 -30.25 10.40 9.41
C PHE A 188 -30.78 9.30 10.35
N GLY A 189 -29.92 8.35 10.77
CA GLY A 189 -30.32 7.22 11.61
C GLY A 189 -31.17 6.16 10.90
N THR A 190 -31.34 6.25 9.59
CA THR A 190 -32.20 5.34 8.80
C THR A 190 -31.44 4.11 8.33
N PRO A 191 -31.92 2.87 8.54
CA PRO A 191 -31.21 1.65 8.12
C PRO A 191 -31.41 1.38 6.62
N ILE A 192 -30.62 2.04 5.78
CA ILE A 192 -30.70 1.98 4.31
C ILE A 192 -30.02 0.72 3.74
N GLU A 193 -28.97 0.24 4.38
CA GLU A 193 -28.11 -0.85 3.87
C GLU A 193 -28.89 -2.13 3.56
N THR A 194 -29.82 -2.52 4.43
CA THR A 194 -30.58 -3.77 4.28
C THR A 194 -31.36 -3.83 2.97
N GLN A 195 -32.03 -2.74 2.61
CA GLN A 195 -32.81 -2.68 1.38
C GLN A 195 -31.90 -2.63 0.14
N PHE A 196 -30.82 -1.86 0.20
CA PHE A 196 -29.83 -1.78 -0.87
C PHE A 196 -29.25 -3.15 -1.19
N ILE A 197 -28.79 -3.90 -0.17
CA ILE A 197 -28.24 -5.24 -0.32
C ILE A 197 -29.28 -6.21 -0.92
N LYS A 198 -30.55 -6.13 -0.51
CA LYS A 198 -31.63 -6.93 -1.09
C LYS A 198 -31.80 -6.67 -2.59
N MET A 199 -31.66 -5.44 -3.02
CA MET A 199 -31.71 -5.10 -4.45
C MET A 199 -30.50 -5.65 -5.21
N LEU A 200 -29.32 -5.61 -4.61
CA LEU A 200 -28.09 -6.16 -5.19
C LEU A 200 -28.12 -7.69 -5.39
N GLU A 201 -28.97 -8.44 -4.68
CA GLU A 201 -29.13 -9.90 -4.90
C GLU A 201 -29.51 -10.25 -6.34
N ARG A 202 -30.16 -9.35 -7.04
CA ARG A 202 -30.61 -9.53 -8.44
C ARG A 202 -29.46 -9.39 -9.43
N ALA A 203 -28.39 -8.71 -9.08
CA ALA A 203 -27.20 -8.50 -9.90
C ALA A 203 -26.26 -9.71 -9.78
N LYS A 204 -26.41 -10.69 -10.68
CA LYS A 204 -25.65 -11.95 -10.64
C LYS A 204 -24.32 -11.80 -11.33
N SER A 205 -23.26 -12.31 -10.69
CA SER A 205 -21.94 -12.44 -11.32
C SER A 205 -21.92 -13.57 -12.35
N ASN A 206 -21.19 -13.40 -13.42
CA ASN A 206 -20.87 -14.46 -14.38
C ASN A 206 -19.93 -15.52 -13.79
N ASP A 207 -19.11 -15.15 -12.79
CA ASP A 207 -18.28 -16.09 -12.03
C ASP A 207 -19.05 -16.58 -10.80
N THR A 208 -19.43 -17.86 -10.82
CA THR A 208 -20.20 -18.52 -9.75
C THR A 208 -19.50 -18.45 -8.38
N LYS A 209 -18.18 -18.24 -8.34
CA LYS A 209 -17.44 -18.06 -7.08
C LYS A 209 -17.84 -16.81 -6.33
N HIS A 210 -18.24 -15.77 -7.05
CA HIS A 210 -18.62 -14.47 -6.49
C HIS A 210 -20.14 -14.36 -6.24
N GLY A 211 -20.94 -15.24 -6.83
CA GLY A 211 -22.38 -15.35 -6.62
C GLY A 211 -23.15 -14.15 -7.17
N ASN A 212 -23.43 -13.15 -6.35
CA ASN A 212 -24.21 -11.98 -6.73
C ASN A 212 -23.72 -10.70 -6.02
N GLY A 213 -24.31 -9.56 -6.37
CA GLY A 213 -23.94 -8.26 -5.81
C GLY A 213 -24.04 -8.16 -4.29
N ARG A 214 -25.00 -8.88 -3.66
CA ARG A 214 -25.05 -8.98 -2.19
C ARG A 214 -23.81 -9.62 -1.62
N GLN A 215 -23.42 -10.79 -2.11
CA GLN A 215 -22.25 -11.52 -1.62
C GLN A 215 -20.95 -10.72 -1.87
N ILE A 216 -20.86 -10.04 -3.02
CA ILE A 216 -19.73 -9.15 -3.33
C ILE A 216 -19.71 -7.98 -2.34
N PHE A 217 -20.85 -7.35 -2.04
CA PHE A 217 -20.92 -6.26 -1.07
C PHE A 217 -20.52 -6.72 0.34
N GLU A 218 -21.06 -7.84 0.81
CA GLU A 218 -20.77 -8.40 2.14
C GLU A 218 -19.29 -8.82 2.28
N ASN A 219 -18.68 -9.36 1.24
CA ASN A 219 -17.31 -9.89 1.28
C ASN A 219 -16.24 -8.84 0.97
N SER A 220 -16.52 -7.85 0.12
CA SER A 220 -15.52 -6.89 -0.35
C SER A 220 -15.76 -5.47 0.15
N VAL A 221 -17.02 -5.02 0.24
CA VAL A 221 -17.34 -3.62 0.59
C VAL A 221 -17.49 -3.44 2.10
N ARG A 222 -18.34 -4.23 2.75
CA ARG A 222 -18.59 -4.10 4.19
C ARG A 222 -17.32 -4.22 5.04
N PRO A 223 -16.38 -5.13 4.78
CA PRO A 223 -15.10 -5.16 5.51
C PRO A 223 -14.22 -3.92 5.33
N ALA A 224 -14.38 -3.19 4.22
CA ALA A 224 -13.63 -1.97 3.93
C ALA A 224 -14.28 -0.69 4.46
N MET A 225 -15.53 -0.75 4.94
CA MET A 225 -16.19 0.39 5.60
C MET A 225 -15.49 0.68 6.93
N VAL A 226 -15.08 1.93 7.13
CA VAL A 226 -14.29 2.39 8.29
C VAL A 226 -15.08 3.47 9.03
N ASP A 227 -15.21 3.28 10.34
CA ASP A 227 -15.62 4.28 11.33
C ASP A 227 -14.48 4.58 12.30
N LEU A 228 -14.66 5.54 13.21
CA LEU A 228 -13.62 5.91 14.18
C LEU A 228 -13.29 4.75 15.16
N LYS A 229 -14.24 3.86 15.46
CA LYS A 229 -13.97 2.70 16.33
C LYS A 229 -13.09 1.66 15.63
N LYS A 230 -13.35 1.40 14.35
CA LYS A 230 -12.51 0.51 13.54
C LYS A 230 -11.11 1.10 13.31
N LEU A 231 -11.01 2.42 13.12
CA LEU A 231 -9.73 3.13 13.11
C LEU A 231 -9.00 2.96 14.45
N GLY A 232 -9.71 3.15 15.57
CA GLY A 232 -9.18 2.94 16.91
C GLY A 232 -8.65 1.51 17.12
N ALA A 233 -9.39 0.52 16.62
CA ALA A 233 -8.95 -0.88 16.66
C ALA A 233 -7.70 -1.11 15.81
N HIS A 234 -7.64 -0.53 14.62
CA HIS A 234 -6.45 -0.57 13.78
C HIS A 234 -5.24 0.03 14.50
N TYR A 235 -5.36 1.24 15.05
CA TYR A 235 -4.32 1.90 15.82
C TYR A 235 -3.88 1.06 17.03
N ALA A 236 -4.84 0.56 17.83
CA ALA A 236 -4.53 -0.23 19.02
C ALA A 236 -3.76 -1.51 18.69
N VAL A 237 -4.18 -2.23 17.64
CA VAL A 237 -3.51 -3.47 17.22
C VAL A 237 -2.13 -3.18 16.65
N SER A 238 -2.00 -2.22 15.76
CA SER A 238 -0.70 -1.88 15.14
C SER A 238 0.29 -1.29 16.14
N SER A 239 -0.18 -0.60 17.20
CA SER A 239 0.68 -0.05 18.28
C SER A 239 1.45 -1.10 19.08
N LEU A 240 1.06 -2.38 19.03
CA LEU A 240 1.82 -3.48 19.61
C LEU A 240 3.09 -3.84 18.82
N PHE A 241 3.10 -3.48 17.54
CA PHE A 241 4.16 -3.85 16.58
C PHE A 241 4.93 -2.63 16.07
N GLU A 242 4.33 -1.44 16.13
CA GLU A 242 4.90 -0.18 15.67
C GLU A 242 4.88 0.87 16.76
N LYS A 243 5.92 1.70 16.80
CA LYS A 243 6.01 2.82 17.75
C LYS A 243 5.43 4.07 17.11
N TYR A 244 4.28 4.50 17.60
CA TYR A 244 3.64 5.73 17.18
C TYR A 244 4.10 6.94 18.01
N GLU A 245 4.27 8.07 17.34
CA GLU A 245 4.52 9.37 17.96
C GLU A 245 3.29 9.85 18.75
N ALA A 246 3.43 10.99 19.46
CA ALA A 246 2.32 11.59 20.20
C ALA A 246 1.17 12.01 19.27
N ARG A 247 1.50 12.46 18.06
CA ARG A 247 0.57 12.74 16.97
C ARG A 247 1.01 11.96 15.75
N THR A 248 0.09 11.22 15.14
CA THR A 248 0.35 10.32 14.01
C THR A 248 -0.79 10.41 13.02
N ASP A 249 -0.45 10.49 11.73
CA ASP A 249 -1.42 10.46 10.65
C ASP A 249 -1.57 9.01 10.14
N ILE A 250 -2.81 8.56 10.04
CA ILE A 250 -3.19 7.24 9.49
C ILE A 250 -4.15 7.48 8.34
N PHE A 251 -3.68 7.44 7.09
CA PHE A 251 -4.41 7.80 5.88
C PHE A 251 -5.00 9.22 5.96
N CYS A 252 -6.32 9.34 6.04
CA CYS A 252 -7.06 10.60 6.16
C CYS A 252 -7.56 10.86 7.58
N TYR A 253 -6.84 10.36 8.56
CA TYR A 253 -7.16 10.54 9.97
C TYR A 253 -5.92 10.96 10.74
N THR A 254 -6.11 11.88 11.66
CA THR A 254 -5.10 12.25 12.67
C THR A 254 -5.42 11.59 14.00
N VAL A 255 -4.42 11.00 14.64
CA VAL A 255 -4.51 10.35 15.95
C VAL A 255 -3.62 11.10 16.94
N ASP A 256 -4.21 11.70 17.96
CA ASP A 256 -3.52 12.33 19.09
C ASP A 256 -3.55 11.39 20.30
N LYS A 257 -2.39 10.83 20.64
CA LYS A 257 -2.22 9.88 21.75
C LYS A 257 -2.26 10.63 23.09
N GLU A 258 -3.25 10.32 23.93
CA GLU A 258 -3.37 10.94 25.26
C GLU A 258 -2.77 10.07 26.39
N ASP A 259 -2.88 8.73 26.30
CA ASP A 259 -2.26 7.79 27.21
C ASP A 259 -2.00 6.46 26.51
N TYR A 260 -0.92 5.78 26.89
CA TYR A 260 -0.55 4.47 26.36
C TYR A 260 0.34 3.72 27.34
N GLN A 261 -0.09 2.54 27.75
CA GLN A 261 0.64 1.67 28.66
C GLN A 261 0.80 0.29 28.03
N LEU A 262 2.04 -0.18 27.95
CA LEU A 262 2.39 -1.49 27.40
C LEU A 262 2.92 -2.39 28.52
N PHE A 263 2.35 -3.60 28.63
CA PHE A 263 2.76 -4.64 29.57
C PHE A 263 3.20 -5.86 28.77
N GLU A 264 4.29 -6.51 29.20
CA GLU A 264 4.84 -7.67 28.51
C GLU A 264 5.05 -8.83 29.51
N ALA A 265 4.63 -10.04 29.12
CA ALA A 265 4.80 -11.28 29.90
C ALA A 265 5.16 -12.43 28.94
N GLY A 266 6.46 -12.72 28.81
CA GLY A 266 6.98 -13.67 27.83
C GLY A 266 6.66 -13.22 26.39
N ARG A 267 5.88 -14.03 25.66
CA ARG A 267 5.41 -13.67 24.29
C ARG A 267 4.12 -12.85 24.29
N ALA A 268 3.44 -12.77 25.44
CA ALA A 268 2.19 -12.03 25.53
C ALA A 268 2.44 -10.54 25.75
N LYS A 269 1.65 -9.70 25.07
CA LYS A 269 1.67 -8.25 25.21
C LYS A 269 0.27 -7.73 25.44
N LEU A 270 0.13 -6.80 26.36
CA LEU A 270 -1.10 -6.06 26.64
C LEU A 270 -0.83 -4.57 26.47
N ALA A 271 -1.54 -3.91 25.56
CA ALA A 271 -1.56 -2.45 25.53
C ALA A 271 -2.93 -1.93 25.96
N ILE A 272 -2.93 -0.92 26.82
CA ILE A 272 -4.13 -0.19 27.22
C ILE A 272 -3.84 1.29 27.01
N GLY A 273 -4.79 2.00 26.40
CA GLY A 273 -4.58 3.41 26.11
C GLY A 273 -5.86 4.16 25.79
N LYS A 274 -5.68 5.46 25.56
CA LYS A 274 -6.71 6.33 25.00
C LYS A 274 -6.08 7.32 24.05
N ALA A 275 -6.79 7.59 22.96
CA ALA A 275 -6.36 8.52 21.93
C ALA A 275 -7.57 9.23 21.32
N ARG A 276 -7.35 10.43 20.82
CA ARG A 276 -8.32 11.19 20.04
C ARG A 276 -8.12 10.88 18.57
N PHE A 277 -9.19 10.45 17.93
CA PHE A 277 -9.21 10.12 16.51
C PHE A 277 -10.03 11.17 15.78
N THR A 278 -9.46 11.80 14.77
CA THR A 278 -10.10 12.89 14.02
C THR A 278 -10.02 12.59 12.52
N SER A 279 -11.15 12.66 11.84
CA SER A 279 -11.20 12.59 10.37
C SER A 279 -10.76 13.91 9.75
N ASP A 280 -9.76 13.93 8.91
CA ASP A 280 -9.32 15.12 8.21
C ASP A 280 -10.33 15.58 7.15
N ILE A 281 -11.19 14.66 6.71
CA ILE A 281 -12.22 14.90 5.69
C ILE A 281 -13.46 15.55 6.30
N THR A 282 -14.04 14.93 7.34
CA THR A 282 -15.32 15.35 7.92
C THR A 282 -15.18 16.14 9.21
N LYS A 283 -13.95 16.24 9.73
CA LYS A 283 -13.64 16.83 11.05
C LYS A 283 -14.35 16.13 12.22
N GLU A 284 -14.97 14.97 11.97
CA GLU A 284 -15.49 14.13 13.04
C GLU A 284 -14.37 13.71 13.97
N SER A 285 -14.59 13.84 15.28
CA SER A 285 -13.59 13.51 16.29
C SER A 285 -14.20 12.73 17.45
N ALA A 286 -13.49 11.70 17.93
CA ALA A 286 -13.87 10.95 19.11
C ALA A 286 -12.65 10.65 19.98
N LEU A 287 -12.80 10.76 21.29
CA LEU A 287 -11.83 10.25 22.25
C LEU A 287 -12.20 8.81 22.59
N LEU A 288 -11.37 7.85 22.19
CA LEU A 288 -11.60 6.42 22.40
C LEU A 288 -10.60 5.84 23.38
N SER A 289 -11.08 4.94 24.23
CA SER A 289 -10.25 4.05 25.05
C SER A 289 -10.15 2.69 24.39
N PHE A 290 -8.98 2.08 24.47
CA PHE A 290 -8.72 0.77 23.92
C PHE A 290 -7.94 -0.14 24.87
N GLY A 291 -8.15 -1.45 24.69
CA GLY A 291 -7.34 -2.49 25.30
C GLY A 291 -7.08 -3.58 24.27
N VAL A 292 -5.83 -3.96 24.09
CA VAL A 292 -5.45 -4.98 23.12
C VAL A 292 -4.49 -5.98 23.77
N LEU A 293 -4.86 -7.25 23.69
CA LEU A 293 -4.11 -8.39 24.22
C LEU A 293 -3.65 -9.27 23.06
N HIS A 294 -2.36 -9.49 22.94
CA HIS A 294 -1.71 -10.38 21.98
C HIS A 294 -1.01 -11.51 22.73
N PHE A 295 -1.32 -12.75 22.37
CA PHE A 295 -0.77 -13.95 23.01
C PHE A 295 0.45 -14.54 22.29
N GLY A 296 0.83 -13.94 21.20
CA GLY A 296 1.75 -14.50 20.22
C GLY A 296 1.02 -14.97 18.97
N ASP A 297 1.75 -15.14 17.88
CA ASP A 297 1.26 -15.52 16.56
C ASP A 297 0.08 -14.66 16.08
N HIS A 298 -1.01 -15.27 15.64
CA HIS A 298 -2.22 -14.57 15.17
C HIS A 298 -3.29 -14.35 16.27
N ASN A 299 -3.01 -14.74 17.49
CA ASN A 299 -3.98 -14.70 18.58
C ASN A 299 -4.02 -13.31 19.22
N LEU A 300 -5.04 -12.55 18.90
CA LEU A 300 -5.22 -11.19 19.35
C LEU A 300 -6.69 -10.89 19.68
N ASN A 301 -6.90 -10.19 20.79
CA ASN A 301 -8.19 -9.65 21.20
C ASN A 301 -8.06 -8.14 21.44
N CYS A 302 -8.90 -7.33 20.82
CA CYS A 302 -8.90 -5.88 20.96
C CYS A 302 -10.31 -5.37 21.22
N GLY A 303 -10.46 -4.57 22.28
CA GLY A 303 -11.69 -3.86 22.64
C GLY A 303 -11.53 -2.36 22.47
N ILE A 304 -12.58 -1.70 21.97
CA ILE A 304 -12.66 -0.24 21.76
C ILE A 304 -13.96 0.28 22.33
N ARG A 305 -13.90 1.40 23.05
CA ARG A 305 -15.08 2.14 23.49
C ARG A 305 -14.83 3.65 23.50
N GLU A 306 -15.88 4.41 23.48
CA GLU A 306 -15.77 5.86 23.76
C GLU A 306 -15.25 6.07 25.18
N TYR A 307 -14.36 7.05 25.33
CA TYR A 307 -13.89 7.45 26.65
C TYR A 307 -15.04 8.03 27.46
N GLN A 308 -15.23 7.53 28.66
CA GLN A 308 -16.28 7.99 29.55
C GLN A 308 -15.76 9.11 30.47
N ASP A 309 -14.94 8.71 31.44
CA ASP A 309 -14.35 9.62 32.43
C ASP A 309 -13.03 9.07 32.95
N LYS A 310 -12.36 9.84 33.79
CA LYS A 310 -11.05 9.53 34.34
C LYS A 310 -11.08 8.34 35.30
N GLU A 311 -12.16 8.17 36.07
CA GLU A 311 -12.29 7.11 37.07
C GLU A 311 -12.54 5.77 36.37
N ALA A 312 -13.48 5.72 35.44
CA ALA A 312 -13.75 4.54 34.61
C ALA A 312 -12.51 4.08 33.83
N TYR A 313 -11.71 5.04 33.33
CA TYR A 313 -10.46 4.71 32.63
C TYR A 313 -9.39 4.18 33.58
N ARG A 314 -9.22 4.75 34.79
CA ARG A 314 -8.29 4.23 35.80
C ARG A 314 -8.65 2.81 36.23
N THR A 315 -9.94 2.56 36.51
CA THR A 315 -10.45 1.25 36.85
C THR A 315 -10.17 0.22 35.75
N LEU A 316 -10.41 0.59 34.49
CA LEU A 316 -10.07 -0.24 33.33
C LEU A 316 -8.59 -0.63 33.33
N VAL A 317 -7.69 0.36 33.42
CA VAL A 317 -6.24 0.13 33.40
C VAL A 317 -5.85 -0.80 34.54
N GLN A 318 -6.33 -0.52 35.75
CA GLN A 318 -5.98 -1.30 36.94
C GLN A 318 -6.49 -2.74 36.85
N GLU A 319 -7.79 -2.95 36.62
CA GLU A 319 -8.39 -4.30 36.57
C GLU A 319 -7.74 -5.19 35.51
N VAL A 320 -7.51 -4.65 34.31
CA VAL A 320 -6.98 -5.45 33.19
C VAL A 320 -5.47 -5.72 33.37
N SER A 321 -4.69 -4.72 33.82
CA SER A 321 -3.25 -4.90 34.02
C SER A 321 -2.92 -5.82 35.20
N GLU A 322 -3.69 -5.76 36.30
CA GLU A 322 -3.51 -6.65 37.44
C GLU A 322 -3.71 -8.13 37.07
N GLU A 323 -4.76 -8.47 36.30
CA GLU A 323 -5.00 -9.83 35.82
C GLU A 323 -3.91 -10.30 34.85
N PHE A 324 -3.48 -9.41 33.96
CA PHE A 324 -2.39 -9.73 33.04
C PHE A 324 -1.07 -10.01 33.77
N MET A 325 -0.72 -9.20 34.75
CA MET A 325 0.51 -9.36 35.52
C MET A 325 0.52 -10.61 36.41
N LYS A 326 -0.66 -11.14 36.79
CA LYS A 326 -0.78 -12.45 37.45
C LYS A 326 -0.56 -13.63 36.50
N GLY A 327 -0.53 -13.39 35.18
CA GLY A 327 -0.48 -14.44 34.16
C GLY A 327 -1.84 -15.12 33.93
N ASP A 328 -2.93 -14.58 34.49
CA ASP A 328 -4.30 -15.08 34.23
C ASP A 328 -4.83 -14.46 32.93
N PHE A 329 -4.43 -15.02 31.78
CA PHE A 329 -4.89 -14.57 30.48
C PHE A 329 -6.40 -14.76 30.26
N PRO A 330 -7.04 -15.87 30.70
CA PRO A 330 -8.51 -15.98 30.67
C PRO A 330 -9.19 -14.89 31.51
N GLY A 331 -8.63 -14.54 32.67
CA GLY A 331 -9.08 -13.43 33.51
C GLY A 331 -8.93 -12.09 32.79
N THR A 332 -7.79 -11.86 32.15
CA THR A 332 -7.55 -10.65 31.34
C THR A 332 -8.58 -10.48 30.22
N ILE A 333 -8.91 -11.56 29.49
CA ILE A 333 -9.96 -11.52 28.45
C ILE A 333 -11.31 -11.16 29.06
N ARG A 334 -11.71 -11.80 30.18
CA ARG A 334 -12.97 -11.48 30.86
C ARG A 334 -13.04 -10.01 31.30
N MET A 335 -11.92 -9.44 31.74
CA MET A 335 -11.88 -8.00 32.10
C MET A 335 -11.95 -7.10 30.86
N LEU A 336 -11.33 -7.48 29.76
CA LEU A 336 -11.52 -6.77 28.48
C LEU A 336 -12.98 -6.84 28.02
N ASP A 337 -13.59 -8.01 28.01
CA ASP A 337 -15.01 -8.18 27.63
C ASP A 337 -15.97 -7.42 28.55
N LYS A 338 -15.72 -7.42 29.86
CA LYS A 338 -16.48 -6.62 30.85
C LYS A 338 -16.44 -5.13 30.53
N ASN A 339 -15.27 -4.62 30.15
CA ASN A 339 -15.05 -3.20 29.95
C ASN A 339 -15.41 -2.69 28.54
N PHE A 340 -15.26 -3.52 27.52
CA PHE A 340 -15.45 -3.15 26.11
C PHE A 340 -16.69 -3.79 25.46
N GLY A 341 -17.34 -4.74 26.15
CA GLY A 341 -18.47 -5.49 25.60
C GLY A 341 -18.02 -6.57 24.59
N SER A 342 -18.99 -7.18 23.93
CA SER A 342 -18.75 -8.27 22.96
C SER A 342 -18.20 -7.81 21.59
N SER A 343 -18.01 -6.52 21.39
CA SER A 343 -17.44 -5.96 20.15
C SER A 343 -15.92 -6.10 20.16
N THR A 344 -15.48 -7.31 19.82
CA THR A 344 -14.04 -7.59 19.75
C THR A 344 -13.50 -7.45 18.34
N TYR A 345 -12.39 -6.76 18.23
CA TYR A 345 -11.63 -6.62 16.99
C TYR A 345 -10.45 -7.61 17.00
N SER A 346 -10.03 -8.03 15.83
CA SER A 346 -8.93 -8.98 15.63
C SER A 346 -8.02 -8.49 14.50
N LEU A 347 -6.99 -9.26 14.16
CA LEU A 347 -6.16 -8.99 12.98
C LEU A 347 -6.98 -8.84 11.67
N ARG A 348 -8.17 -9.44 11.61
CA ARG A 348 -9.08 -9.29 10.45
C ARG A 348 -9.67 -7.89 10.34
N SER A 349 -9.69 -7.13 11.43
CA SER A 349 -10.22 -5.76 11.48
C SER A 349 -9.22 -4.70 11.03
N LEU A 350 -7.96 -5.06 10.83
CA LEU A 350 -6.93 -4.16 10.29
C LEU A 350 -7.24 -3.74 8.85
N PHE A 351 -6.78 -2.57 8.47
CA PHE A 351 -6.78 -2.13 7.09
C PHE A 351 -5.93 -3.08 6.23
N GLN A 352 -6.36 -3.35 5.00
CA GLN A 352 -5.78 -4.43 4.20
C GLN A 352 -4.27 -4.30 3.98
N ASP A 353 -3.79 -3.09 3.73
CA ASP A 353 -2.37 -2.83 3.45
C ASP A 353 -1.52 -3.04 4.72
N GLU A 354 -1.98 -2.53 5.86
CA GLU A 354 -1.31 -2.70 7.15
C GLU A 354 -1.40 -4.14 7.68
N LYS A 355 -2.48 -4.85 7.37
CA LYS A 355 -2.64 -6.26 7.76
C LYS A 355 -1.49 -7.13 7.27
N ARG A 356 -1.07 -6.94 6.01
CA ARG A 356 0.08 -7.67 5.44
C ARG A 356 1.36 -7.33 6.19
N LYS A 357 1.58 -6.06 6.50
CA LYS A 357 2.76 -5.58 7.24
C LYS A 357 2.81 -6.19 8.64
N ILE A 358 1.72 -6.11 9.40
CA ILE A 358 1.65 -6.69 10.76
C ILE A 358 1.81 -8.21 10.73
N LEU A 359 1.18 -8.91 9.78
CA LEU A 359 1.38 -10.35 9.62
C LEU A 359 2.82 -10.72 9.29
N ASN A 360 3.51 -9.92 8.47
CA ASN A 360 4.93 -10.14 8.20
C ASN A 360 5.77 -9.96 9.47
N LEU A 361 5.53 -8.92 10.28
CA LEU A 361 6.23 -8.71 11.56
C LEU A 361 6.03 -9.89 12.53
N ILE A 362 4.80 -10.42 12.61
CA ILE A 362 4.52 -11.62 13.41
C ILE A 362 5.28 -12.85 12.88
N LEU A 363 5.28 -13.01 11.55
CA LEU A 363 5.96 -14.13 10.89
C LEU A 363 7.48 -14.03 11.00
N GLU A 364 8.07 -12.84 10.95
CA GLU A 364 9.51 -12.64 11.07
C GLU A 364 10.10 -13.28 12.32
N THR A 365 9.42 -13.12 13.47
CA THR A 365 9.87 -13.75 14.73
C THR A 365 9.85 -15.28 14.65
N THR A 366 8.76 -15.84 14.13
CA THR A 366 8.61 -17.31 13.99
C THR A 366 9.60 -17.86 12.96
N LEU A 367 9.81 -17.14 11.86
CA LEU A 367 10.77 -17.53 10.82
C LEU A 367 12.22 -17.46 11.35
N ALA A 368 12.55 -16.45 12.15
CA ALA A 368 13.87 -16.32 12.77
C ALA A 368 14.16 -17.48 13.75
N ASP A 369 13.17 -17.86 14.57
CA ASP A 369 13.28 -19.02 15.45
C ASP A 369 13.50 -20.33 14.66
N ALA A 370 12.72 -20.52 13.58
CA ALA A 370 12.85 -21.68 12.71
C ALA A 370 14.21 -21.71 12.00
N GLU A 371 14.67 -20.57 11.48
CA GLU A 371 15.99 -20.45 10.85
C GLU A 371 17.10 -20.82 11.84
N ALA A 372 17.04 -20.32 13.07
CA ALA A 372 18.05 -20.64 14.09
C ALA A 372 18.13 -22.16 14.38
N LEU A 373 16.98 -22.85 14.39
CA LEU A 373 16.94 -24.31 14.54
C LEU A 373 17.55 -25.04 13.34
N TYR A 374 17.18 -24.65 12.11
CA TYR A 374 17.73 -25.25 10.89
C TYR A 374 19.22 -24.97 10.75
N ARG A 375 19.68 -23.78 11.12
CA ARG A 375 21.09 -23.40 11.17
C ARG A 375 21.88 -24.31 12.09
N LYS A 376 21.37 -24.54 13.29
CA LYS A 376 22.00 -25.47 14.26
C LYS A 376 22.07 -26.91 13.73
N ILE A 377 21.00 -27.38 13.09
CA ILE A 377 20.98 -28.71 12.44
C ILE A 377 22.04 -28.78 11.35
N TYR A 378 22.09 -27.77 10.47
CA TYR A 378 23.04 -27.73 9.37
C TYR A 378 24.49 -27.69 9.86
N GLU A 379 24.84 -26.70 10.70
CA GLU A 379 26.20 -26.49 11.19
C GLU A 379 26.77 -27.73 11.91
N ASN A 380 25.95 -28.40 12.71
CA ASN A 380 26.36 -29.63 13.41
C ASN A 380 26.60 -30.83 12.49
N ASN A 381 26.07 -30.82 11.26
CA ASN A 381 26.11 -31.96 10.36
C ASN A 381 26.86 -31.70 9.04
N VAL A 382 27.43 -30.50 8.84
CA VAL A 382 28.22 -30.16 7.63
C VAL A 382 29.29 -31.21 7.31
N PRO A 383 30.14 -31.64 8.29
CA PRO A 383 31.18 -32.63 7.98
C PRO A 383 30.59 -33.98 7.54
N LEU A 384 29.48 -34.40 8.14
CA LEU A 384 28.80 -35.65 7.76
C LEU A 384 28.19 -35.52 6.34
N MET A 385 27.57 -34.40 6.01
CA MET A 385 26.98 -34.17 4.69
C MET A 385 28.04 -34.19 3.58
N ARG A 386 29.21 -33.60 3.82
CA ARG A 386 30.36 -33.66 2.90
C ARG A 386 30.82 -35.11 2.72
N PHE A 387 31.04 -35.85 3.81
CA PHE A 387 31.43 -37.25 3.76
C PHE A 387 30.44 -38.11 2.99
N LEU A 388 29.14 -37.98 3.21
CA LEU A 388 28.10 -38.69 2.49
C LEU A 388 28.17 -38.39 0.99
N LYS A 389 28.36 -37.15 0.61
CA LYS A 389 28.48 -36.73 -0.80
C LYS A 389 29.71 -37.34 -1.48
N GLU A 390 30.87 -37.29 -0.81
CA GLU A 390 32.11 -37.89 -1.29
C GLU A 390 32.00 -39.40 -1.44
N SER A 391 31.23 -40.05 -0.56
CA SER A 391 30.96 -41.48 -0.59
C SER A 391 29.87 -41.89 -1.60
N GLY A 392 29.27 -40.91 -2.36
CA GLY A 392 28.19 -41.18 -3.30
C GLY A 392 26.85 -41.54 -2.62
N VAL A 393 26.72 -41.29 -1.33
CA VAL A 393 25.50 -41.55 -0.57
C VAL A 393 24.67 -40.27 -0.48
N PRO A 394 23.40 -40.29 -0.88
CA PRO A 394 22.56 -39.08 -0.79
C PRO A 394 22.34 -38.67 0.64
N SER A 395 22.46 -37.37 0.91
CA SER A 395 22.17 -36.81 2.23
C SER A 395 20.70 -37.03 2.62
N PRO A 396 20.41 -37.37 3.88
CA PRO A 396 19.04 -37.45 4.38
C PRO A 396 18.28 -36.16 4.08
N LYS A 397 17.02 -36.26 3.65
CA LYS A 397 16.21 -35.13 3.19
C LYS A 397 16.17 -33.98 4.19
N ILE A 398 16.12 -34.28 5.49
CA ILE A 398 16.08 -33.24 6.55
C ILE A 398 17.36 -32.41 6.59
N LEU A 399 18.54 -33.02 6.41
CA LEU A 399 19.81 -32.33 6.37
C LEU A 399 19.96 -31.51 5.09
N TYR A 400 19.49 -32.06 3.94
CA TYR A 400 19.47 -31.34 2.69
C TYR A 400 18.62 -30.06 2.78
N ILE A 401 17.38 -30.14 3.30
CA ILE A 401 16.50 -28.99 3.49
C ILE A 401 17.12 -27.96 4.45
N ALA A 402 17.78 -28.41 5.53
CA ALA A 402 18.45 -27.50 6.44
C ALA A 402 19.59 -26.74 5.74
N GLY A 403 20.39 -27.42 4.92
CA GLY A 403 21.45 -26.81 4.13
C GLY A 403 20.93 -25.86 3.06
N GLU A 404 19.88 -26.27 2.34
CA GLU A 404 19.22 -25.44 1.32
C GLU A 404 18.72 -24.11 1.91
N LEU A 405 18.03 -24.17 3.05
CA LEU A 405 17.52 -22.97 3.73
C LEU A 405 18.67 -22.08 4.21
N VAL A 406 19.66 -22.65 4.88
CA VAL A 406 20.75 -21.87 5.51
C VAL A 406 21.67 -21.24 4.46
N LEU A 407 22.04 -21.97 3.39
CA LEU A 407 22.93 -21.45 2.36
C LEU A 407 22.24 -20.39 1.50
N ASN A 408 20.97 -20.58 1.14
CA ASN A 408 20.20 -19.55 0.43
C ASN A 408 20.07 -18.28 1.29
N GLU A 409 19.73 -18.39 2.57
CA GLU A 409 19.61 -17.25 3.47
C GLU A 409 20.94 -16.51 3.67
N ASN A 410 22.04 -17.25 3.83
CA ASN A 410 23.39 -16.65 3.92
C ASN A 410 23.74 -15.89 2.66
N LEU A 411 23.47 -16.44 1.48
CA LEU A 411 23.69 -15.78 0.21
C LEU A 411 22.77 -14.56 0.03
N CYS A 412 21.49 -14.65 0.42
CA CYS A 412 20.57 -13.50 0.41
C CYS A 412 21.12 -12.34 1.25
N ARG A 413 21.62 -12.62 2.46
CA ARG A 413 22.23 -11.60 3.33
C ARG A 413 23.51 -11.04 2.75
N ALA A 414 24.38 -11.90 2.20
CA ALA A 414 25.64 -11.47 1.61
C ALA A 414 25.41 -10.59 0.37
N PHE A 415 24.49 -10.98 -0.51
CA PHE A 415 24.13 -10.21 -1.71
C PHE A 415 23.38 -8.91 -1.39
N GLY A 416 22.59 -8.86 -0.32
CA GLY A 416 21.84 -7.68 0.11
C GLY A 416 22.67 -6.68 0.94
N SER A 417 23.88 -7.06 1.38
CA SER A 417 24.75 -6.23 2.22
C SER A 417 25.23 -4.97 1.49
N GLU A 418 25.37 -3.87 2.22
CA GLU A 418 26.02 -2.65 1.70
C GLU A 418 27.52 -2.85 1.39
N GLU A 419 28.15 -3.75 2.11
CA GLU A 419 29.53 -4.16 1.90
C GLU A 419 29.53 -5.59 1.39
N ILE A 420 29.78 -5.73 0.11
CA ILE A 420 29.87 -7.03 -0.55
C ILE A 420 31.27 -7.59 -0.28
N LEU A 421 31.32 -8.78 0.31
CA LEU A 421 32.55 -9.52 0.60
C LEU A 421 32.65 -10.72 -0.35
N PRO A 422 33.45 -10.64 -1.45
CA PRO A 422 33.54 -11.69 -2.46
C PRO A 422 33.91 -13.06 -1.88
N GLU A 423 34.91 -13.12 -1.01
CA GLU A 423 35.40 -14.36 -0.39
C GLU A 423 34.26 -15.09 0.39
N THR A 424 33.41 -14.34 1.06
CA THR A 424 32.27 -14.92 1.80
C THR A 424 31.25 -15.53 0.85
N ILE A 425 30.96 -14.83 -0.25
CA ILE A 425 30.02 -15.30 -1.28
C ILE A 425 30.57 -16.54 -1.98
N ASP A 426 31.82 -16.52 -2.41
CA ASP A 426 32.49 -17.64 -3.06
C ASP A 426 32.50 -18.88 -2.16
N ASN A 427 32.74 -18.71 -0.86
CA ASN A 427 32.68 -19.80 0.12
C ASN A 427 31.29 -20.44 0.20
N PHE A 428 30.22 -19.65 0.21
CA PHE A 428 28.85 -20.18 0.25
C PHE A 428 28.45 -20.85 -1.07
N LEU A 429 28.88 -20.30 -2.21
CA LEU A 429 28.65 -20.91 -3.52
C LEU A 429 29.39 -22.23 -3.67
N GLU A 430 30.65 -22.29 -3.21
CA GLU A 430 31.44 -23.50 -3.23
C GLU A 430 30.85 -24.57 -2.29
N GLU A 431 30.42 -24.20 -1.09
CA GLU A 431 29.79 -25.11 -0.15
C GLU A 431 28.50 -25.70 -0.72
N SER A 432 27.66 -24.88 -1.37
CA SER A 432 26.47 -25.34 -2.09
C SER A 432 26.81 -26.39 -3.15
N ARG A 433 27.88 -26.13 -3.94
CA ARG A 433 28.36 -27.02 -5.00
C ARG A 433 28.89 -28.34 -4.43
N LEU A 434 29.72 -28.26 -3.38
CA LEU A 434 30.30 -29.45 -2.72
C LEU A 434 29.24 -30.37 -2.12
N GLN A 435 28.17 -29.82 -1.57
CA GLN A 435 27.09 -30.60 -0.99
C GLN A 435 25.98 -30.96 -2.00
N GLY A 436 25.99 -30.35 -3.18
CA GLY A 436 24.95 -30.52 -4.20
C GLY A 436 23.61 -29.94 -3.79
N ILE A 437 23.62 -28.84 -3.04
CA ILE A 437 22.44 -28.12 -2.57
C ILE A 437 21.95 -27.18 -3.67
N SER A 438 20.63 -27.17 -3.86
CA SER A 438 19.97 -26.28 -4.82
C SER A 438 19.91 -24.85 -4.31
N LEU A 439 20.22 -23.89 -5.19
CA LEU A 439 20.09 -22.47 -4.89
C LEU A 439 18.80 -21.89 -5.50
N ASP A 440 18.14 -21.01 -4.79
CA ASP A 440 17.01 -20.21 -5.31
C ASP A 440 17.55 -19.05 -6.17
N VAL A 441 17.93 -19.42 -7.38
CA VAL A 441 18.56 -18.54 -8.37
C VAL A 441 17.73 -17.27 -8.62
N ASN A 442 16.40 -17.37 -8.64
CA ASN A 442 15.51 -16.24 -8.92
C ASN A 442 15.54 -15.21 -7.81
N THR A 443 15.45 -15.66 -6.57
CA THR A 443 15.50 -14.77 -5.39
C THR A 443 16.91 -14.16 -5.24
N LEU A 444 17.96 -14.95 -5.42
CA LEU A 444 19.35 -14.50 -5.31
C LEU A 444 19.69 -13.45 -6.39
N GLU A 445 19.28 -13.71 -7.65
CA GLU A 445 19.44 -12.71 -8.74
C GLU A 445 18.74 -11.40 -8.39
N TYR A 446 17.49 -11.49 -7.98
CA TYR A 446 16.70 -10.29 -7.64
C TYR A 446 17.36 -9.46 -6.54
N ILE A 447 17.81 -10.08 -5.44
CA ILE A 447 18.44 -9.40 -4.32
C ILE A 447 19.77 -8.76 -4.76
N PHE A 448 20.63 -9.53 -5.45
CA PHE A 448 21.91 -9.03 -5.92
C PHE A 448 21.75 -7.88 -6.91
N ARG A 449 20.86 -8.03 -7.89
CA ARG A 449 20.55 -6.99 -8.87
C ARG A 449 20.06 -5.70 -8.20
N LYS A 450 19.12 -5.81 -7.24
CA LYS A 450 18.61 -4.64 -6.52
C LYS A 450 19.69 -3.94 -5.71
N ASN A 451 20.58 -4.68 -5.09
CA ASN A 451 21.71 -4.11 -4.37
C ASN A 451 22.70 -3.44 -5.31
N LEU A 452 23.04 -4.08 -6.42
CA LEU A 452 23.94 -3.54 -7.46
C LEU A 452 23.37 -2.24 -8.06
N GLU A 453 22.07 -2.20 -8.37
CA GLU A 453 21.37 -0.99 -8.80
C GLU A 453 21.52 0.15 -7.77
N ARG A 454 21.30 -0.16 -6.48
CA ARG A 454 21.45 0.82 -5.39
C ARG A 454 22.87 1.35 -5.24
N ILE A 455 23.86 0.47 -5.36
CA ILE A 455 25.29 0.87 -5.32
C ILE A 455 25.61 1.78 -6.51
N ALA A 456 25.13 1.44 -7.71
CA ALA A 456 25.32 2.26 -8.92
C ALA A 456 24.63 3.63 -8.82
N GLU A 457 23.43 3.71 -8.25
CA GLU A 457 22.74 4.98 -7.98
C GLU A 457 23.53 5.87 -7.01
N ARG A 458 24.05 5.31 -5.93
CA ARG A 458 24.90 6.06 -4.98
C ARG A 458 26.17 6.57 -5.64
N PHE A 459 26.80 5.74 -6.48
CA PHE A 459 27.96 6.16 -7.26
C PHE A 459 27.61 7.31 -8.22
N LYS A 460 26.49 7.23 -8.94
CA LYS A 460 26.01 8.31 -9.81
C LYS A 460 25.81 9.64 -9.07
N LEU A 461 25.27 9.59 -7.84
CA LEU A 461 25.07 10.79 -7.01
C LEU A 461 26.40 11.44 -6.57
N ARG A 462 27.45 10.65 -6.38
CA ARG A 462 28.78 11.12 -5.96
C ARG A 462 29.87 10.43 -6.79
N PRO A 463 29.97 10.73 -8.08
CA PRO A 463 30.82 9.98 -9.01
C PRO A 463 32.33 10.17 -8.76
N THR A 464 32.74 11.21 -8.04
CA THR A 464 34.15 11.45 -7.63
C THR A 464 34.51 10.74 -6.32
N ASP A 465 33.57 10.09 -5.65
CA ASP A 465 33.82 9.33 -4.42
C ASP A 465 34.48 7.98 -4.75
N HIS A 466 35.74 7.86 -4.43
CA HIS A 466 36.53 6.64 -4.63
C HIS A 466 35.97 5.43 -3.86
N THR A 467 35.35 5.65 -2.71
CA THR A 467 34.74 4.56 -1.93
C THR A 467 33.52 4.00 -2.65
N ALA A 468 32.68 4.86 -3.19
CA ALA A 468 31.52 4.44 -3.98
C ALA A 468 31.94 3.71 -5.27
N LEU A 469 32.97 4.20 -5.95
CA LEU A 469 33.59 3.57 -7.13
C LEU A 469 34.09 2.16 -6.81
N LYS A 470 34.86 2.01 -5.72
CA LYS A 470 35.41 0.71 -5.29
C LYS A 470 34.34 -0.29 -4.94
N LYS A 471 33.27 0.14 -4.24
CA LYS A 471 32.12 -0.73 -3.93
C LYS A 471 31.44 -1.23 -5.19
N LEU A 472 31.21 -0.36 -6.16
CA LEU A 472 30.61 -0.73 -7.44
C LEU A 472 31.52 -1.70 -8.21
N LYS A 473 32.82 -1.45 -8.25
CA LYS A 473 33.82 -2.32 -8.89
C LYS A 473 33.77 -3.74 -8.30
N VAL A 474 33.81 -3.87 -6.97
CA VAL A 474 33.77 -5.16 -6.27
C VAL A 474 32.50 -5.93 -6.63
N ALA A 475 31.36 -5.25 -6.65
CA ALA A 475 30.09 -5.87 -7.00
C ALA A 475 30.05 -6.36 -8.47
N ILE A 476 30.61 -5.59 -9.41
CA ILE A 476 30.71 -5.98 -10.82
C ILE A 476 31.71 -7.12 -11.03
N GLU A 477 32.77 -7.19 -10.23
CA GLU A 477 33.75 -8.25 -10.30
C GLU A 477 33.23 -9.62 -9.93
N LEU A 478 32.16 -9.70 -9.15
CA LEU A 478 31.48 -10.95 -8.80
C LEU A 478 30.65 -11.55 -9.93
N LEU A 479 30.20 -10.76 -10.91
CA LEU A 479 29.29 -11.22 -11.96
C LEU A 479 29.71 -12.53 -12.64
N PRO A 480 31.00 -12.73 -13.01
CA PRO A 480 31.42 -13.97 -13.68
C PRO A 480 31.39 -15.23 -12.80
N SER A 481 31.44 -15.08 -11.46
CA SER A 481 31.46 -16.21 -10.51
C SER A 481 30.04 -16.66 -10.11
N LEU A 482 29.02 -15.87 -10.42
CA LEU A 482 27.63 -16.18 -10.05
C LEU A 482 27.08 -17.33 -10.89
N PRO A 483 26.26 -18.24 -10.29
CA PRO A 483 25.61 -19.35 -10.99
C PRO A 483 24.37 -18.93 -11.78
N PHE A 484 24.17 -17.62 -12.02
CA PHE A 484 23.03 -17.05 -12.73
C PHE A 484 23.42 -15.77 -13.47
N GLU A 485 22.66 -15.44 -14.49
CA GLU A 485 22.80 -14.17 -15.22
C GLU A 485 22.05 -13.05 -14.52
N VAL A 486 22.68 -11.88 -14.41
CA VAL A 486 22.11 -10.69 -13.78
C VAL A 486 21.68 -9.69 -14.84
N ASN A 487 20.49 -9.16 -14.76
CA ASN A 487 20.04 -8.08 -15.64
C ASN A 487 20.73 -6.76 -15.27
N LEU A 488 21.68 -6.34 -16.11
CA LEU A 488 22.53 -5.17 -15.88
C LEU A 488 22.00 -3.87 -16.51
N TRP A 489 20.86 -3.91 -17.20
CA TRP A 489 20.37 -2.78 -18.00
C TRP A 489 20.35 -1.45 -17.23
N ARG A 490 19.82 -1.42 -16.01
CA ARG A 490 19.77 -0.20 -15.19
C ARG A 490 21.17 0.28 -14.78
N VAL A 491 22.02 -0.65 -14.39
CA VAL A 491 23.41 -0.34 -14.00
C VAL A 491 24.20 0.22 -15.19
N GLN A 492 24.05 -0.38 -16.37
CA GLN A 492 24.66 0.11 -17.62
C GLN A 492 24.22 1.52 -17.94
N ASN A 493 22.93 1.85 -17.80
CA ASN A 493 22.44 3.22 -18.06
C ASN A 493 23.00 4.22 -17.04
N LEU A 494 23.02 3.88 -15.75
CA LEU A 494 23.60 4.74 -14.71
C LEU A 494 25.11 4.97 -14.96
N TYR A 495 25.82 3.91 -15.33
CA TYR A 495 27.23 3.98 -15.71
C TYR A 495 27.45 4.87 -16.94
N TYR A 496 26.63 4.71 -17.97
CA TYR A 496 26.68 5.50 -19.21
C TYR A 496 26.42 6.99 -18.95
N GLU A 497 25.51 7.33 -18.06
CA GLU A 497 25.30 8.73 -17.69
C GLU A 497 26.55 9.36 -17.03
N VAL A 498 27.27 8.61 -16.18
CA VAL A 498 28.53 9.06 -15.58
C VAL A 498 29.62 9.17 -16.63
N LEU A 499 29.66 8.22 -17.58
CA LEU A 499 30.58 8.25 -18.73
C LEU A 499 30.40 9.53 -19.56
N GLN A 500 29.18 9.95 -19.82
CA GLN A 500 28.90 11.14 -20.62
C GLN A 500 29.14 12.46 -19.87
N LYS A 501 28.77 12.52 -18.59
CA LYS A 501 28.73 13.79 -17.84
C LYS A 501 29.99 14.08 -17.02
N VAL A 502 30.69 13.05 -16.56
CA VAL A 502 31.75 13.18 -15.55
C VAL A 502 33.10 12.69 -16.04
N TYR A 503 33.12 11.57 -16.75
CA TYR A 503 34.33 10.93 -17.24
C TYR A 503 35.25 11.87 -18.04
N PRO A 504 34.78 12.71 -19.00
CA PRO A 504 35.67 13.58 -19.80
C PRO A 504 36.48 14.53 -18.92
N LYS A 505 35.88 15.10 -17.88
CA LYS A 505 36.56 16.00 -16.96
C LYS A 505 37.63 15.28 -16.15
N ILE A 506 37.31 14.10 -15.57
CA ILE A 506 38.30 13.35 -14.77
C ILE A 506 39.41 12.80 -15.65
N ARG A 507 39.12 12.42 -16.90
CA ARG A 507 40.13 12.00 -17.89
C ARG A 507 41.12 13.13 -18.22
N GLN A 508 40.62 14.36 -18.33
CA GLN A 508 41.47 15.52 -18.50
C GLN A 508 42.40 15.74 -17.30
N GLU A 509 41.84 15.73 -16.08
CA GLU A 509 42.62 15.85 -14.84
C GLU A 509 43.69 14.74 -14.72
N ALA A 510 43.37 13.53 -15.16
CA ALA A 510 44.30 12.40 -15.22
C ALA A 510 45.47 12.68 -16.21
N SER A 511 45.16 13.23 -17.39
CA SER A 511 46.18 13.60 -18.39
C SER A 511 47.12 14.71 -17.92
N GLU A 512 46.67 15.55 -16.99
CA GLU A 512 47.47 16.61 -16.33
C GLU A 512 48.35 16.09 -15.18
N GLY A 513 48.33 14.77 -14.94
CA GLY A 513 49.21 14.11 -13.96
C GLY A 513 48.59 13.89 -12.57
N ASN A 514 47.26 14.10 -12.40
CA ASN A 514 46.60 13.82 -11.15
C ASN A 514 46.50 12.30 -10.91
N LYS A 515 47.25 11.79 -9.93
CA LYS A 515 47.31 10.36 -9.60
C LYS A 515 45.94 9.76 -9.22
N THR A 516 45.16 10.49 -8.46
CA THR A 516 43.80 10.04 -8.02
C THR A 516 42.87 9.95 -9.21
N ALA A 517 42.92 10.91 -10.14
CA ALA A 517 42.13 10.87 -11.37
C ALA A 517 42.57 9.70 -12.28
N ASN A 518 43.88 9.39 -12.35
CA ASN A 518 44.35 8.23 -13.10
C ASN A 518 43.80 6.90 -12.55
N GLU A 519 43.88 6.69 -11.24
CA GLU A 519 43.28 5.50 -10.57
C GLU A 519 41.76 5.40 -10.82
N TRP A 520 41.09 6.53 -10.74
CA TRP A 520 39.63 6.57 -11.01
C TRP A 520 39.31 6.17 -12.46
N VAL A 521 40.05 6.72 -13.44
CA VAL A 521 39.87 6.41 -14.87
C VAL A 521 40.14 4.93 -15.15
N GLU A 522 41.17 4.36 -14.55
CA GLU A 522 41.51 2.93 -14.68
C GLU A 522 40.34 2.04 -14.15
N PHE A 523 39.88 2.29 -12.93
CA PHE A 523 38.77 1.53 -12.32
C PHE A 523 37.48 1.67 -13.11
N PHE A 524 37.15 2.90 -13.53
CA PHE A 524 35.96 3.15 -14.32
C PHE A 524 36.04 2.46 -15.68
N SER A 525 37.14 2.53 -16.40
CA SER A 525 37.31 1.89 -17.70
C SER A 525 37.28 0.35 -17.62
N ASP A 526 37.83 -0.24 -16.55
CA ASP A 526 37.74 -1.70 -16.33
C ASP A 526 36.32 -2.16 -16.08
N MET A 527 35.54 -1.41 -15.30
CA MET A 527 34.11 -1.69 -15.10
C MET A 527 33.33 -1.59 -16.41
N GLY A 528 33.64 -0.62 -17.27
CA GLY A 528 32.99 -0.47 -18.57
C GLY A 528 33.10 -1.73 -19.43
N LYS A 529 34.28 -2.37 -19.45
CA LYS A 529 34.48 -3.63 -20.16
C LYS A 529 33.60 -4.75 -19.63
N LYS A 530 33.47 -4.87 -18.29
CA LYS A 530 32.66 -5.89 -17.62
C LYS A 530 31.16 -5.64 -17.76
N LEU A 531 30.75 -4.38 -17.87
CA LEU A 531 29.39 -3.96 -18.15
C LEU A 531 29.05 -3.96 -19.65
N SER A 532 29.97 -4.35 -20.54
CA SER A 532 29.78 -4.26 -21.99
C SER A 532 29.47 -2.85 -22.50
N VAL A 533 30.02 -1.82 -21.86
CA VAL A 533 29.92 -0.41 -22.26
C VAL A 533 31.24 0.09 -22.79
N PHE A 534 31.25 0.56 -24.04
CA PHE A 534 32.46 1.10 -24.67
C PHE A 534 32.81 2.47 -24.08
N VAL A 535 34.04 2.59 -23.53
CA VAL A 535 34.53 3.82 -22.90
C VAL A 535 35.38 4.68 -23.88
N ASP A 536 35.95 4.08 -24.92
CA ASP A 536 36.92 4.72 -25.80
C ASP A 536 36.37 5.70 -26.84
N ASN A 537 35.01 5.80 -27.00
CA ASN A 537 34.36 6.64 -28.01
C ASN A 537 33.79 7.97 -27.47
N VAL A 538 34.18 8.40 -26.28
CA VAL A 538 33.74 9.69 -25.72
C VAL A 538 34.87 10.71 -25.93
N ASN A 539 34.73 11.48 -27.05
CA ASN A 539 35.57 12.67 -27.35
C ASN A 539 35.00 13.91 -26.64
#